data_f940775d7cec93000c144f1707cf5068
#
_entry.id   f940775d7cec93000c144f1707cf5068
#
_cell.length_a   1.000
_cell.length_b   1.000
_cell.length_c   1.000
_cell.angle_alpha   90.00
_cell.angle_beta   90.00
_cell.angle_gamma   90.00
#
_symmetry.space_group_name_H-M   'P 1'
#
loop_
_entity.id
_entity.type
_entity.pdbx_description
1 polymer ?
#
loop_
_entity_poly.entity_id
_entity_poly.type
_entity_poly.pdbx_seq_one_letter_code
_entity_poly.pdbx_strand_id
1 'polypeptide(L)'
;MPFLKLEGFSGISPRTGSALLAPNQAQVARNVKLQSGELRPWRNSVRAYETGLSDTLSIYRLENTNTGASAWLEFASDTDVVPGPVADVSDFRVYYTDGTAPKKTNWNLATTSGTGVKPFPNTAYNMGVPAPVAAPTLTASTGTAETRAYVYTYVATFGSVLEESAPSPAASISLASTTTTVTVSAFSTAPNAAAGYNITAIRIYRSVTGGATAQYLYVGQVSVNPATGAPAGSFTDNITAANLGSALTSTYFTPPPTNLRGLTPMPNGILAGFTDNQVWFCEPYLPHAWPVSYMMTVGAPIVGLGVFGQTLVVCTTQNPYLITGSQPGAMTQEKVPLPEPCVAKKSITSDQFGVLYASPNGMVSIAPGTQDVITRPLFTRDEWQTYTPSSMVGVVYQNMYICFYQAGSVKAALIIMRGDTPPLITLDVASQAVFVARSTAEVFFVSPTDNDIYQLDADPINNTYYEWLSKRFILPEPTNFGAMKLQADWDYMDDTDAYNAYVNSLVAANQAIWAAGTPLQGTVNSSLLGGIQINGSILANIPSLAELRSVQAAVYANEVLVAQHGFTGQEPVRMPATTKQYVYEVELTGNAPIRKFAMATTVSELRQI
;
A
#
# COMPACT_ATOMS: atom_id res chain seq x y z
N MET A 1 35.81 -5.81 -38.73
CA MET A 1 35.74 -7.16 -38.15
C MET A 1 34.45 -7.27 -37.38
N PRO A 2 33.80 -8.42 -37.37
CA PRO A 2 32.53 -8.56 -36.64
C PRO A 2 32.77 -8.43 -35.13
N PHE A 3 31.95 -7.56 -34.53
CA PHE A 3 31.98 -7.21 -33.12
C PHE A 3 30.55 -7.09 -32.61
N LEU A 4 30.26 -7.73 -31.50
CA LEU A 4 28.94 -7.61 -30.84
C LEU A 4 29.15 -7.01 -29.46
N LYS A 5 28.42 -5.93 -29.19
CA LYS A 5 28.49 -5.18 -27.94
C LYS A 5 27.10 -5.02 -27.37
N LEU A 6 26.94 -5.29 -26.09
CA LEU A 6 25.73 -5.07 -25.30
C LEU A 6 26.05 -4.04 -24.22
N GLU A 7 25.30 -2.95 -24.25
CA GLU A 7 25.33 -1.87 -23.26
C GLU A 7 24.03 -1.10 -23.27
N GLY A 8 23.73 -0.34 -22.20
CA GLY A 8 22.48 0.40 -22.10
C GLY A 8 21.28 -0.53 -22.04
N PHE A 9 21.38 -1.58 -21.23
CA PHE A 9 20.39 -2.67 -21.13
C PHE A 9 18.97 -2.16 -20.88
N SER A 10 18.00 -2.78 -21.55
CA SER A 10 16.57 -2.49 -21.45
C SER A 10 15.77 -3.77 -21.18
N GLY A 11 14.48 -3.61 -20.90
CA GLY A 11 13.57 -4.71 -20.60
C GLY A 11 13.03 -5.44 -21.81
N ILE A 12 11.99 -6.24 -21.57
CA ILE A 12 11.30 -7.04 -22.60
C ILE A 12 10.21 -6.23 -23.30
N SER A 13 9.93 -6.60 -24.54
CA SER A 13 8.79 -6.13 -25.31
C SER A 13 8.11 -7.34 -25.97
N PRO A 14 7.17 -8.00 -25.28
CA PRO A 14 6.57 -9.26 -25.75
C PRO A 14 5.93 -9.16 -27.13
N ARG A 15 5.33 -8.01 -27.46
CA ARG A 15 4.71 -7.74 -28.76
C ARG A 15 5.70 -7.81 -29.94
N THR A 16 7.00 -7.65 -29.67
CA THR A 16 8.04 -7.56 -30.71
C THR A 16 8.78 -8.89 -30.86
N GLY A 17 8.82 -9.45 -32.06
CA GLY A 17 9.57 -10.69 -32.32
C GLY A 17 11.06 -10.55 -31.99
N SER A 18 11.69 -11.60 -31.48
CA SER A 18 13.05 -11.61 -30.92
C SER A 18 14.14 -11.04 -31.84
N ALA A 19 14.02 -11.20 -33.15
CA ALA A 19 14.95 -10.65 -34.13
C ALA A 19 14.75 -9.14 -34.38
N LEU A 20 13.52 -8.63 -34.13
CA LEU A 20 13.14 -7.24 -34.39
C LEU A 20 13.32 -6.33 -33.17
N LEU A 21 13.64 -6.87 -32.01
CA LEU A 21 13.94 -6.11 -30.81
C LEU A 21 15.08 -5.10 -31.06
N ALA A 22 15.10 -3.99 -30.32
CA ALA A 22 16.24 -3.08 -30.33
C ALA A 22 17.51 -3.78 -29.80
N PRO A 23 18.72 -3.34 -30.16
CA PRO A 23 19.96 -4.01 -29.75
C PRO A 23 20.15 -4.16 -28.23
N ASN A 24 19.55 -3.28 -27.45
CA ASN A 24 19.61 -3.25 -26.00
C ASN A 24 18.38 -3.85 -25.30
N GLN A 25 17.36 -4.27 -26.06
CA GLN A 25 16.16 -4.93 -25.51
C GLN A 25 16.38 -6.43 -25.33
N ALA A 26 15.66 -7.00 -24.39
CA ALA A 26 15.73 -8.39 -23.99
C ALA A 26 14.55 -9.22 -24.48
N GLN A 27 14.79 -10.53 -24.68
CA GLN A 27 13.75 -11.56 -24.76
C GLN A 27 13.28 -11.97 -23.36
N VAL A 28 14.23 -12.00 -22.39
CA VAL A 28 13.99 -12.24 -20.97
C VAL A 28 14.72 -11.17 -20.17
N ALA A 29 14.04 -10.55 -19.22
CA ALA A 29 14.63 -9.65 -18.22
C ALA A 29 13.94 -9.95 -16.87
N ARG A 30 14.56 -10.75 -16.05
CA ARG A 30 14.02 -11.27 -14.81
C ARG A 30 14.90 -10.90 -13.62
N ASN A 31 14.29 -10.44 -12.52
CA ASN A 31 14.96 -10.08 -11.29
C ASN A 31 16.06 -9.00 -11.46
N VAL A 32 15.93 -8.10 -12.42
CA VAL A 32 16.93 -7.09 -12.76
C VAL A 32 16.37 -5.68 -12.59
N LYS A 33 17.19 -4.73 -12.16
CA LYS A 33 16.93 -3.28 -12.16
C LYS A 33 17.62 -2.66 -13.37
N LEU A 34 16.91 -1.85 -14.16
CA LEU A 34 17.38 -1.28 -15.44
C LEU A 34 17.39 0.25 -15.48
N GLN A 35 17.10 0.93 -14.36
CA GLN A 35 16.96 2.40 -14.33
C GLN A 35 18.24 3.14 -14.73
N SER A 36 19.42 2.54 -14.48
CA SER A 36 20.73 3.12 -14.84
C SER A 36 21.22 2.73 -16.23
N GLY A 37 20.50 1.85 -16.95
CA GLY A 37 20.99 1.23 -18.17
C GLY A 37 22.01 0.12 -17.94
N GLU A 38 22.32 -0.22 -16.70
CA GLU A 38 23.11 -1.37 -16.28
C GLU A 38 22.19 -2.52 -15.86
N LEU A 39 22.67 -3.77 -15.96
CA LEU A 39 21.98 -4.88 -15.30
C LEU A 39 22.34 -4.83 -13.82
N ARG A 40 21.41 -4.45 -12.97
CA ARG A 40 21.59 -4.45 -11.51
C ARG A 40 20.67 -5.47 -10.86
N PRO A 41 21.14 -6.27 -9.89
CA PRO A 41 20.29 -7.20 -9.17
C PRO A 41 19.33 -6.45 -8.24
N TRP A 42 18.20 -7.06 -7.91
CA TRP A 42 17.43 -6.73 -6.71
C TRP A 42 18.11 -7.30 -5.48
N ARG A 43 17.99 -6.65 -4.34
CA ARG A 43 18.33 -7.27 -3.05
C ARG A 43 17.25 -8.29 -2.68
N ASN A 44 17.62 -9.31 -1.93
CA ASN A 44 16.62 -10.26 -1.45
C ASN A 44 15.60 -9.56 -0.53
N SER A 45 14.41 -10.11 -0.47
CA SER A 45 13.41 -9.67 0.50
C SER A 45 13.74 -10.23 1.88
N VAL A 46 13.48 -9.44 2.93
CA VAL A 46 13.71 -9.83 4.32
C VAL A 46 12.39 -9.97 5.04
N ARG A 47 12.22 -11.05 5.79
CA ARG A 47 11.04 -11.24 6.64
C ARG A 47 11.00 -10.16 7.72
N ALA A 48 9.96 -9.33 7.67
CA ALA A 48 9.75 -8.22 8.60
C ALA A 48 8.85 -8.61 9.78
N TYR A 49 7.90 -9.52 9.56
CA TYR A 49 6.91 -9.87 10.58
C TYR A 49 6.24 -11.23 10.28
N GLU A 50 6.05 -12.01 11.32
CA GLU A 50 5.27 -13.25 11.30
C GLU A 50 3.81 -12.93 11.62
N THR A 51 2.90 -13.21 10.67
CA THR A 51 1.48 -12.89 10.86
C THR A 51 0.80 -13.78 11.89
N GLY A 52 -0.33 -13.32 12.40
CA GLY A 52 -1.18 -14.09 13.32
C GLY A 52 -2.34 -14.79 12.64
N LEU A 53 -2.64 -14.44 11.37
CA LEU A 53 -3.71 -15.05 10.58
C LEU A 53 -3.16 -16.17 9.69
N SER A 54 -4.05 -17.09 9.30
CA SER A 54 -3.71 -18.16 8.35
C SER A 54 -3.79 -17.72 6.88
N ASP A 55 -4.51 -16.62 6.59
CA ASP A 55 -4.65 -16.03 5.27
C ASP A 55 -4.83 -14.52 5.44
N THR A 56 -3.82 -13.75 5.04
CA THR A 56 -3.77 -12.30 5.21
C THR A 56 -3.95 -11.61 3.86
N LEU A 57 -5.12 -11.02 3.63
CA LEU A 57 -5.47 -10.38 2.37
C LEU A 57 -5.23 -8.86 2.36
N SER A 58 -5.06 -8.23 3.52
CA SER A 58 -4.70 -6.81 3.62
C SER A 58 -3.86 -6.59 4.86
N ILE A 59 -2.90 -5.66 4.76
CA ILE A 59 -1.99 -5.29 5.84
C ILE A 59 -1.87 -3.77 5.95
N TYR A 60 -1.66 -3.29 7.16
CA TYR A 60 -1.37 -1.89 7.43
C TYR A 60 -0.40 -1.77 8.60
N ARG A 61 0.66 -0.99 8.46
CA ARG A 61 1.61 -0.72 9.54
C ARG A 61 1.16 0.51 10.31
N LEU A 62 0.72 0.28 11.55
CA LEU A 62 0.39 1.34 12.50
C LEU A 62 1.66 1.74 13.25
N GLU A 63 2.02 3.02 13.20
CA GLU A 63 3.24 3.54 13.81
C GLU A 63 2.91 4.46 14.97
N ASN A 64 3.56 4.23 16.11
CA ASN A 64 3.53 5.12 17.26
C ASN A 64 4.82 5.96 17.27
N THR A 65 4.74 7.16 16.71
CA THR A 65 5.90 8.05 16.57
C THR A 65 6.46 8.54 17.90
N ASN A 66 5.68 8.47 18.99
CA ASN A 66 6.14 8.87 20.32
C ASN A 66 7.11 7.86 20.95
N THR A 67 6.91 6.58 20.65
CA THR A 67 7.72 5.48 21.21
C THR A 67 8.64 4.84 20.18
N GLY A 68 8.44 5.13 18.89
CA GLY A 68 9.11 4.43 17.79
C GLY A 68 8.59 3.00 17.55
N ALA A 69 7.56 2.56 18.28
CA ALA A 69 6.97 1.24 18.11
C ALA A 69 6.06 1.17 16.88
N SER A 70 6.00 0.00 16.28
CA SER A 70 5.07 -0.29 15.17
C SER A 70 4.32 -1.59 15.42
N ALA A 71 3.09 -1.68 14.89
CA ALA A 71 2.27 -2.88 14.92
C ALA A 71 1.65 -3.10 13.54
N TRP A 72 1.57 -4.36 13.11
CA TRP A 72 0.89 -4.71 11.88
C TRP A 72 -0.57 -5.02 12.15
N LEU A 73 -1.45 -4.29 11.46
CA LEU A 73 -2.87 -4.61 11.37
C LEU A 73 -3.04 -5.61 10.22
N GLU A 74 -3.68 -6.73 10.52
CA GLU A 74 -3.83 -7.88 9.62
C GLU A 74 -5.31 -8.14 9.37
N PHE A 75 -5.69 -8.36 8.12
CA PHE A 75 -7.07 -8.59 7.76
C PHE A 75 -7.19 -9.80 6.83
N ALA A 76 -8.13 -10.70 7.14
CA ALA A 76 -8.48 -11.83 6.31
C ALA A 76 -9.45 -11.46 5.16
N SER A 77 -9.73 -10.18 4.97
CA SER A 77 -10.59 -9.62 3.91
C SER A 77 -9.87 -8.52 3.15
N ASP A 78 -10.40 -8.16 1.97
CA ASP A 78 -9.94 -6.97 1.23
C ASP A 78 -10.36 -5.71 1.98
N THR A 79 -9.42 -5.16 2.74
CA THR A 79 -9.61 -4.04 3.67
C THR A 79 -8.83 -2.82 3.22
N ASP A 80 -9.53 -1.69 3.15
CA ASP A 80 -8.91 -0.38 2.90
C ASP A 80 -8.68 0.32 4.23
N VAL A 81 -7.45 0.65 4.55
CA VAL A 81 -7.07 1.32 5.80
C VAL A 81 -6.47 2.68 5.49
N VAL A 82 -6.97 3.72 6.17
CA VAL A 82 -6.48 5.08 6.02
C VAL A 82 -6.14 5.70 7.37
N PRO A 83 -5.09 6.53 7.45
CA PRO A 83 -4.80 7.29 8.66
C PRO A 83 -5.86 8.36 8.90
N GLY A 84 -5.97 8.82 10.14
CA GLY A 84 -6.79 9.96 10.48
C GLY A 84 -6.40 11.21 9.68
N PRO A 85 -7.38 12.02 9.23
CA PRO A 85 -7.12 13.21 8.42
C PRO A 85 -6.44 14.33 9.22
N VAL A 86 -6.50 14.28 10.54
CA VAL A 86 -5.78 15.17 11.44
C VAL A 86 -4.58 14.41 11.99
N ALA A 87 -3.39 14.96 11.79
CA ALA A 87 -2.18 14.44 12.41
C ALA A 87 -2.35 14.51 13.93
N ASP A 88 -2.46 13.36 14.56
CA ASP A 88 -2.64 13.22 16.00
C ASP A 88 -1.53 12.35 16.55
N VAL A 89 -0.63 12.99 17.28
CA VAL A 89 0.52 12.36 17.91
C VAL A 89 0.17 11.64 19.22
N SER A 90 -1.09 11.70 19.66
CA SER A 90 -1.51 11.07 20.93
C SER A 90 -2.21 9.73 20.75
N ASP A 91 -3.03 9.61 19.72
CA ASP A 91 -3.94 8.47 19.54
C ASP A 91 -3.59 7.55 18.35
N PHE A 92 -2.89 8.05 17.31
CA PHE A 92 -2.54 7.30 16.08
C PHE A 92 -3.76 6.61 15.47
N ARG A 93 -4.79 7.41 15.16
CA ARG A 93 -6.08 6.92 14.69
C ARG A 93 -6.04 6.45 13.25
N VAL A 94 -6.71 5.34 12.99
CA VAL A 94 -6.94 4.80 11.64
C VAL A 94 -8.40 4.42 11.46
N TYR A 95 -8.84 4.52 10.22
CA TYR A 95 -10.19 4.18 9.78
C TYR A 95 -10.10 3.13 8.69
N TYR A 96 -11.06 2.19 8.65
CA TYR A 96 -11.00 1.11 7.68
C TYR A 96 -12.36 0.55 7.29
N THR A 97 -12.39 -0.07 6.09
CA THR A 97 -13.55 -0.75 5.54
C THR A 97 -13.15 -2.17 5.15
N ASP A 98 -13.76 -3.18 5.75
CA ASP A 98 -13.46 -4.60 5.62
C ASP A 98 -14.60 -5.41 4.95
N GLY A 99 -15.53 -4.71 4.30
CA GLY A 99 -16.73 -5.31 3.71
C GLY A 99 -17.91 -5.45 4.69
N THR A 100 -17.70 -5.09 5.96
CA THR A 100 -18.74 -4.92 6.98
C THR A 100 -18.94 -3.42 7.26
N ALA A 101 -19.60 -3.07 8.38
CA ALA A 101 -19.72 -1.67 8.76
C ALA A 101 -18.33 -1.02 8.91
N PRO A 102 -18.14 0.20 8.35
CA PRO A 102 -16.88 0.93 8.48
C PRO A 102 -16.46 1.09 9.93
N LYS A 103 -15.16 0.92 10.20
CA LYS A 103 -14.61 0.89 11.55
C LYS A 103 -13.50 1.90 11.76
N LYS A 104 -13.20 2.17 13.01
CA LYS A 104 -12.10 2.99 13.48
C LYS A 104 -11.40 2.34 14.65
N THR A 105 -10.08 2.50 14.71
CA THR A 105 -9.26 2.06 15.82
C THR A 105 -8.13 3.07 16.05
N ASN A 106 -7.44 2.95 17.16
CA ASN A 106 -6.24 3.71 17.46
C ASN A 106 -5.17 2.78 18.05
N TRP A 107 -3.98 3.30 18.34
CA TRP A 107 -2.89 2.48 18.87
C TRP A 107 -3.32 1.62 20.07
N ASN A 108 -3.97 2.24 21.05
CA ASN A 108 -4.36 1.55 22.30
C ASN A 108 -5.43 0.47 22.06
N LEU A 109 -6.48 0.78 21.29
CA LEU A 109 -7.53 -0.18 20.96
C LEU A 109 -6.98 -1.33 20.10
N ALA A 110 -6.09 -1.03 19.17
CA ALA A 110 -5.53 -2.03 18.28
C ALA A 110 -4.58 -3.00 19.00
N THR A 111 -3.70 -2.50 19.89
CA THR A 111 -2.56 -3.27 20.39
C THR A 111 -2.61 -3.64 21.86
N THR A 112 -3.34 -2.89 22.69
CA THR A 112 -3.34 -3.04 24.15
C THR A 112 -4.68 -3.50 24.69
N SER A 113 -5.79 -3.08 24.07
CA SER A 113 -7.14 -3.51 24.45
C SER A 113 -7.40 -4.96 24.05
N GLY A 114 -8.38 -5.59 24.66
CA GLY A 114 -8.73 -6.98 24.37
C GLY A 114 -7.63 -7.95 24.83
N THR A 115 -7.15 -8.81 23.93
CA THR A 115 -6.12 -9.82 24.25
C THR A 115 -4.71 -9.24 24.35
N GLY A 116 -4.46 -8.08 23.72
CA GLY A 116 -3.13 -7.47 23.64
C GLY A 116 -2.11 -8.25 22.80
N VAL A 117 -2.53 -9.28 22.08
CA VAL A 117 -1.68 -10.11 21.21
C VAL A 117 -2.22 -10.14 19.79
N LYS A 118 -1.34 -10.44 18.81
CA LYS A 118 -1.71 -10.59 17.40
C LYS A 118 -2.75 -11.72 17.18
N PRO A 119 -3.61 -11.67 16.14
CA PRO A 119 -3.64 -10.64 15.10
C PRO A 119 -4.25 -9.32 15.58
N PHE A 120 -3.75 -8.19 15.05
CA PHE A 120 -4.28 -6.86 15.33
C PHE A 120 -5.16 -6.38 14.15
N PRO A 121 -6.16 -5.48 14.35
CA PRO A 121 -6.50 -4.81 15.62
C PRO A 121 -7.30 -5.71 16.55
N ASN A 122 -7.01 -5.63 17.86
CA ASN A 122 -7.75 -6.40 18.86
C ASN A 122 -9.16 -5.85 19.08
N THR A 123 -9.32 -4.52 19.02
CA THR A 123 -10.59 -3.83 19.25
C THR A 123 -10.75 -2.67 18.27
N ALA A 124 -11.99 -2.46 17.82
CA ALA A 124 -12.37 -1.35 16.96
C ALA A 124 -13.80 -0.92 17.26
N TYR A 125 -14.11 0.35 17.00
CA TYR A 125 -15.46 0.89 17.03
C TYR A 125 -16.00 1.12 15.62
N ASN A 126 -17.32 1.14 15.47
CA ASN A 126 -17.97 1.55 14.22
C ASN A 126 -17.67 3.03 13.94
N MET A 127 -17.47 3.36 12.69
CA MET A 127 -17.28 4.72 12.24
C MET A 127 -18.63 5.45 12.18
N GLY A 128 -18.64 6.69 12.71
CA GLY A 128 -19.85 7.48 12.84
C GLY A 128 -20.61 7.22 14.13
N VAL A 129 -21.59 8.07 14.41
CA VAL A 129 -22.45 7.98 15.59
C VAL A 129 -23.92 8.06 15.11
N PRO A 130 -24.73 7.02 15.32
CA PRO A 130 -26.14 7.04 14.88
C PRO A 130 -26.93 8.09 15.66
N ALA A 131 -27.89 8.74 14.99
CA ALA A 131 -28.77 9.71 15.62
C ALA A 131 -29.74 9.03 16.58
N PRO A 132 -30.16 9.71 17.66
CA PRO A 132 -31.27 9.24 18.51
C PRO A 132 -32.57 9.14 17.72
N VAL A 133 -33.33 8.07 17.93
CA VAL A 133 -34.52 7.76 17.13
C VAL A 133 -35.83 8.39 17.65
N ALA A 134 -35.88 8.81 18.92
CA ALA A 134 -37.09 9.37 19.54
C ALA A 134 -36.83 10.78 20.09
N ALA A 135 -37.83 11.61 20.05
CA ALA A 135 -37.85 12.92 20.70
C ALA A 135 -37.78 12.76 22.23
N PRO A 136 -37.20 13.73 22.96
CA PRO A 136 -37.22 13.71 24.43
C PRO A 136 -38.61 14.03 24.96
N THR A 137 -38.90 13.60 26.19
CA THR A 137 -40.13 14.01 26.91
C THR A 137 -39.83 15.28 27.68
N LEU A 138 -40.72 16.26 27.57
CA LEU A 138 -40.61 17.56 28.23
C LEU A 138 -41.65 17.71 29.31
N THR A 139 -41.24 18.16 30.49
CA THR A 139 -42.15 18.44 31.61
C THR A 139 -41.83 19.81 32.18
N ALA A 140 -42.88 20.69 32.24
CA ALA A 140 -42.77 22.02 32.82
C ALA A 140 -44.18 22.59 33.11
N SER A 141 -44.27 23.74 33.77
CA SER A 141 -45.52 24.51 33.87
C SER A 141 -45.85 25.10 32.51
N THR A 142 -46.98 24.67 31.93
CA THR A 142 -47.44 25.06 30.59
C THR A 142 -48.20 26.39 30.59
N GLY A 143 -48.12 27.11 29.47
CA GLY A 143 -48.77 28.40 29.24
C GLY A 143 -48.46 28.93 27.84
N THR A 144 -48.63 30.23 27.61
CA THR A 144 -48.45 30.86 26.28
C THR A 144 -47.33 31.91 26.24
N ALA A 145 -46.53 32.01 27.29
CA ALA A 145 -45.49 33.05 27.38
C ALA A 145 -44.30 32.82 26.46
N GLU A 146 -43.91 31.54 26.26
CA GLU A 146 -42.80 31.17 25.41
C GLU A 146 -42.96 29.72 24.91
N THR A 147 -42.54 29.42 23.69
CA THR A 147 -42.44 28.06 23.19
C THR A 147 -40.95 27.70 22.99
N ARG A 148 -40.52 26.59 23.58
CA ARG A 148 -39.16 26.05 23.41
C ARG A 148 -39.22 24.68 22.75
N ALA A 149 -38.33 24.45 21.76
CA ALA A 149 -38.12 23.14 21.20
C ALA A 149 -36.76 22.61 21.67
N TYR A 150 -36.70 21.30 21.93
CA TYR A 150 -35.51 20.60 22.40
C TYR A 150 -35.19 19.44 21.47
N VAL A 151 -33.89 19.28 21.21
CA VAL A 151 -33.30 18.11 20.56
C VAL A 151 -32.11 17.63 21.41
N TYR A 152 -31.70 16.40 21.22
CA TYR A 152 -30.49 15.89 21.84
C TYR A 152 -29.67 15.05 20.86
N THR A 153 -28.38 14.97 21.11
CA THR A 153 -27.41 14.22 20.31
C THR A 153 -26.70 13.19 21.18
N TYR A 154 -26.19 12.11 20.57
CA TYR A 154 -25.24 11.23 21.20
C TYR A 154 -23.83 11.74 20.98
N VAL A 155 -22.97 11.58 21.99
CA VAL A 155 -21.55 11.91 21.93
C VAL A 155 -20.74 10.66 22.25
N ALA A 156 -19.96 10.21 21.28
CA ALA A 156 -19.00 9.13 21.45
C ALA A 156 -17.60 9.69 21.75
N THR A 157 -16.88 9.03 22.64
CA THR A 157 -15.47 9.32 22.93
C THR A 157 -14.60 8.33 22.15
N PHE A 158 -13.67 8.88 21.36
CA PHE A 158 -12.71 8.09 20.61
C PHE A 158 -11.30 8.66 20.81
N GLY A 159 -10.56 8.06 21.73
CA GLY A 159 -9.29 8.62 22.19
C GLY A 159 -9.50 10.01 22.80
N SER A 160 -8.79 10.99 22.29
CA SER A 160 -8.88 12.40 22.71
C SER A 160 -10.04 13.16 22.05
N VAL A 161 -10.79 12.55 21.11
CA VAL A 161 -11.80 13.23 20.29
C VAL A 161 -13.21 12.86 20.72
N LEU A 162 -14.10 13.87 20.69
CA LEU A 162 -15.54 13.71 20.86
C LEU A 162 -16.21 13.76 19.48
N GLU A 163 -16.99 12.75 19.18
CA GLU A 163 -17.76 12.63 17.94
C GLU A 163 -19.23 12.76 18.25
N GLU A 164 -19.92 13.69 17.59
CA GLU A 164 -21.31 14.01 17.85
C GLU A 164 -22.21 13.56 16.71
N SER A 165 -23.36 12.97 17.06
CA SER A 165 -24.37 12.51 16.10
C SER A 165 -25.22 13.65 15.56
N ALA A 166 -25.98 13.38 14.49
CA ALA A 166 -27.13 14.19 14.16
C ALA A 166 -28.15 14.20 15.33
N PRO A 167 -29.00 15.24 15.42
CA PRO A 167 -29.95 15.37 16.52
C PRO A 167 -31.12 14.39 16.42
N SER A 168 -31.78 14.18 17.58
CA SER A 168 -33.07 13.52 17.68
C SER A 168 -34.19 14.30 16.95
N PRO A 169 -35.34 13.70 16.70
CA PRO A 169 -36.58 14.46 16.45
C PRO A 169 -36.80 15.47 17.56
N ALA A 170 -37.37 16.65 17.21
CA ALA A 170 -37.59 17.72 18.16
C ALA A 170 -38.86 17.47 18.99
N ALA A 171 -38.83 17.83 20.28
CA ALA A 171 -40.00 18.00 21.11
C ALA A 171 -40.19 19.47 21.44
N SER A 172 -41.42 19.94 21.49
CA SER A 172 -41.78 21.34 21.81
C SER A 172 -42.71 21.45 22.99
N ILE A 173 -42.52 22.49 23.79
CA ILE A 173 -43.38 22.80 24.94
C ILE A 173 -43.64 24.30 25.03
N SER A 174 -44.90 24.68 25.29
CA SER A 174 -45.27 26.06 25.55
C SER A 174 -45.33 26.32 27.05
N LEU A 175 -44.65 27.35 27.52
CA LEU A 175 -44.34 27.63 28.91
C LEU A 175 -45.17 28.75 29.49
N ALA A 176 -45.45 28.68 30.80
CA ALA A 176 -46.16 29.70 31.54
C ALA A 176 -45.35 31.00 31.73
N SER A 177 -44.00 30.92 31.70
CA SER A 177 -43.09 32.07 31.84
C SER A 177 -41.76 31.76 31.13
N THR A 178 -41.08 32.82 30.70
CA THR A 178 -39.70 32.73 30.14
C THR A 178 -38.66 32.23 31.14
N THR A 179 -38.98 32.25 32.44
CA THR A 179 -38.10 31.73 33.51
C THR A 179 -38.49 30.31 33.94
N THR A 180 -39.48 29.68 33.28
CA THR A 180 -39.92 28.33 33.63
C THR A 180 -38.80 27.32 33.38
N THR A 181 -38.53 26.49 34.39
CA THR A 181 -37.60 25.36 34.30
C THR A 181 -38.25 24.23 33.52
N VAL A 182 -37.52 23.60 32.61
CA VAL A 182 -37.98 22.46 31.81
C VAL A 182 -37.16 21.21 32.18
N THR A 183 -37.85 20.15 32.56
CA THR A 183 -37.23 18.83 32.72
C THR A 183 -37.28 18.09 31.38
N VAL A 184 -36.11 17.74 30.86
CA VAL A 184 -35.91 16.95 29.62
C VAL A 184 -35.56 15.52 30.04
N SER A 185 -36.37 14.56 29.61
CA SER A 185 -36.27 13.17 30.08
C SER A 185 -36.58 12.17 28.96
N ALA A 186 -36.64 10.88 29.30
CA ALA A 186 -36.93 9.78 28.38
C ALA A 186 -36.03 9.77 27.15
N PHE A 187 -34.72 9.99 27.36
CA PHE A 187 -33.73 9.81 26.30
C PHE A 187 -33.69 8.35 25.84
N SER A 188 -33.60 8.11 24.56
CA SER A 188 -33.42 6.78 24.02
C SER A 188 -32.13 6.16 24.54
N THR A 189 -32.16 4.86 24.82
CA THR A 189 -30.92 4.10 25.11
C THR A 189 -29.97 4.20 23.94
N ALA A 190 -28.75 4.63 24.19
CA ALA A 190 -27.72 4.74 23.15
C ALA A 190 -27.20 3.36 22.75
N PRO A 191 -26.73 3.18 21.50
CA PRO A 191 -25.96 1.99 21.13
C PRO A 191 -24.75 1.83 22.03
N ASN A 192 -24.53 0.63 22.56
CA ASN A 192 -23.51 0.33 23.56
C ASN A 192 -22.22 -0.24 22.96
N ALA A 193 -21.25 -0.58 23.82
CA ALA A 193 -19.98 -1.15 23.44
C ALA A 193 -20.12 -2.49 22.69
N ALA A 194 -21.10 -3.34 23.05
CA ALA A 194 -21.35 -4.61 22.36
C ALA A 194 -21.86 -4.39 20.92
N ALA A 195 -22.50 -3.24 20.65
CA ALA A 195 -22.90 -2.82 19.32
C ALA A 195 -21.76 -2.08 18.56
N GLY A 196 -20.58 -1.99 19.13
CA GLY A 196 -19.41 -1.36 18.51
C GLY A 196 -19.33 0.16 18.70
N TYR A 197 -19.91 0.72 19.78
CA TYR A 197 -19.89 2.16 20.04
C TYR A 197 -19.39 2.49 21.45
N ASN A 198 -18.75 3.64 21.62
CA ASN A 198 -18.32 4.17 22.91
C ASN A 198 -19.02 5.51 23.19
N ILE A 199 -20.36 5.47 23.32
CA ILE A 199 -21.16 6.67 23.60
C ILE A 199 -21.11 6.96 25.10
N THR A 200 -20.61 8.14 25.45
CA THR A 200 -20.34 8.54 26.83
C THR A 200 -21.25 9.65 27.34
N ALA A 201 -21.91 10.38 26.44
CA ALA A 201 -22.78 11.47 26.82
C ALA A 201 -23.94 11.70 25.83
N ILE A 202 -24.98 12.37 26.32
CA ILE A 202 -26.03 13.00 25.57
C ILE A 202 -25.89 14.49 25.76
N ARG A 203 -25.82 15.27 24.67
CA ARG A 203 -25.89 16.73 24.68
C ARG A 203 -27.29 17.18 24.36
N ILE A 204 -27.77 18.18 25.08
CA ILE A 204 -29.13 18.73 24.95
C ILE A 204 -29.03 20.14 24.39
N TYR A 205 -29.88 20.42 23.41
CA TYR A 205 -29.96 21.70 22.72
C TYR A 205 -31.37 22.23 22.73
N ARG A 206 -31.52 23.57 22.82
CA ARG A 206 -32.75 24.26 22.88
C ARG A 206 -32.86 25.31 21.76
N SER A 207 -34.04 25.45 21.16
CA SER A 207 -34.33 26.53 20.21
C SER A 207 -34.27 27.90 20.88
N VAL A 208 -33.79 28.90 20.12
CA VAL A 208 -33.89 30.32 20.52
C VAL A 208 -35.20 30.88 20.01
N THR A 209 -36.01 31.43 20.92
CA THR A 209 -37.26 32.15 20.59
C THR A 209 -36.96 33.55 20.09
N GLY A 210 -37.57 33.95 18.97
CA GLY A 210 -37.48 35.32 18.44
C GLY A 210 -36.39 35.57 17.38
N GLY A 211 -35.67 34.56 16.96
CA GLY A 211 -34.71 34.67 15.84
C GLY A 211 -35.35 34.41 14.47
N ALA A 212 -34.82 35.00 13.42
CA ALA A 212 -35.27 34.81 12.04
C ALA A 212 -35.00 33.38 11.52
N THR A 213 -34.12 32.61 12.20
CA THR A 213 -33.78 31.21 11.92
C THR A 213 -33.84 30.41 13.21
N ALA A 214 -34.47 29.23 13.18
CA ALA A 214 -34.53 28.31 14.31
C ALA A 214 -33.16 27.66 14.52
N GLN A 215 -32.33 28.23 15.40
CA GLN A 215 -31.09 27.62 15.84
C GLN A 215 -31.29 26.89 17.16
N TYR A 216 -30.64 25.72 17.28
CA TYR A 216 -30.54 24.98 18.53
C TYR A 216 -29.20 25.30 19.21
N LEU A 217 -29.26 25.79 20.46
CA LEU A 217 -28.13 26.15 21.27
C LEU A 217 -27.97 25.18 22.44
N TYR A 218 -26.72 24.86 22.77
CA TYR A 218 -26.37 23.95 23.85
C TYR A 218 -26.87 24.44 25.20
N VAL A 219 -27.48 23.53 25.96
CA VAL A 219 -27.95 23.80 27.32
C VAL A 219 -27.30 22.90 28.38
N GLY A 220 -26.80 21.73 28.01
CA GLY A 220 -26.15 20.86 28.97
C GLY A 220 -26.01 19.43 28.45
N GLN A 221 -25.55 18.54 29.31
CA GLN A 221 -25.34 17.14 28.96
C GLN A 221 -25.71 16.19 30.10
N VAL A 222 -25.99 14.93 29.73
CA VAL A 222 -26.22 13.81 30.62
C VAL A 222 -25.22 12.71 30.28
N SER A 223 -24.59 12.10 31.28
CA SER A 223 -23.66 10.97 31.05
C SER A 223 -24.42 9.73 30.59
N VAL A 224 -23.76 8.92 29.77
CA VAL A 224 -24.23 7.61 29.31
C VAL A 224 -23.24 6.56 29.76
N ASN A 225 -23.74 5.42 30.23
CA ASN A 225 -22.89 4.26 30.51
C ASN A 225 -22.58 3.53 29.17
N PRO A 226 -21.33 3.53 28.70
CA PRO A 226 -21.00 2.94 27.40
C PRO A 226 -21.27 1.43 27.32
N ALA A 227 -21.20 0.72 28.45
CA ALA A 227 -21.41 -0.74 28.48
C ALA A 227 -22.88 -1.11 28.25
N THR A 228 -23.83 -0.27 28.68
CA THR A 228 -25.26 -0.55 28.61
C THR A 228 -26.02 0.38 27.66
N GLY A 229 -25.45 1.53 27.30
CA GLY A 229 -26.10 2.61 26.56
C GLY A 229 -27.10 3.42 27.40
N ALA A 230 -27.21 3.15 28.70
CA ALA A 230 -28.23 3.79 29.56
C ALA A 230 -27.81 5.21 29.93
N PRO A 231 -28.71 6.23 29.71
CA PRO A 231 -28.51 7.58 30.23
C PRO A 231 -28.61 7.63 31.75
N ALA A 232 -27.86 8.53 32.38
CA ALA A 232 -27.79 8.66 33.85
C ALA A 232 -29.07 9.33 34.45
N GLY A 233 -30.10 9.61 33.65
CA GLY A 233 -31.37 10.17 34.11
C GLY A 233 -31.86 11.32 33.24
N SER A 234 -32.57 12.29 33.87
CA SER A 234 -33.13 13.47 33.20
C SER A 234 -32.19 14.68 33.35
N PHE A 235 -32.40 15.68 32.51
CA PHE A 235 -31.72 16.97 32.56
C PHE A 235 -32.73 18.07 32.91
N THR A 236 -32.35 18.97 33.80
CA THR A 236 -33.20 20.12 34.18
C THR A 236 -32.61 21.40 33.58
N ASP A 237 -33.29 21.94 32.58
CA ASP A 237 -32.92 23.21 31.94
C ASP A 237 -33.46 24.40 32.74
N ASN A 238 -32.58 25.07 33.46
CA ASN A 238 -32.81 26.34 34.12
C ASN A 238 -31.92 27.47 33.54
N ILE A 239 -31.33 27.23 32.35
CA ILE A 239 -30.42 28.16 31.71
C ILE A 239 -31.20 29.33 31.13
N THR A 240 -30.71 30.55 31.40
CA THR A 240 -31.32 31.76 30.79
C THR A 240 -30.95 31.87 29.30
N ALA A 241 -31.73 32.60 28.51
CA ALA A 241 -31.44 32.75 27.07
C ALA A 241 -30.06 33.38 26.80
N ALA A 242 -29.59 34.25 27.68
CA ALA A 242 -28.27 34.88 27.57
C ALA A 242 -27.07 33.95 27.83
N ASN A 243 -27.31 32.82 28.51
CA ASN A 243 -26.26 31.86 28.93
C ASN A 243 -26.28 30.56 28.10
N LEU A 244 -27.00 30.53 27.01
CA LEU A 244 -27.00 29.41 26.08
C LEU A 244 -25.62 29.27 25.43
N GLY A 245 -25.18 28.03 25.26
CA GLY A 245 -23.87 27.71 24.68
C GLY A 245 -23.82 27.78 23.15
N SER A 246 -22.88 27.07 22.56
CA SER A 246 -22.65 27.05 21.11
C SER A 246 -23.84 26.47 20.34
N ALA A 247 -23.97 26.88 19.08
CA ALA A 247 -24.99 26.33 18.18
C ALA A 247 -24.66 24.86 17.82
N LEU A 248 -25.71 24.07 17.60
CA LEU A 248 -25.65 22.72 17.08
C LEU A 248 -25.07 22.74 15.66
N THR A 249 -23.90 22.14 15.45
CA THR A 249 -23.25 22.05 14.14
C THR A 249 -23.48 20.69 13.45
N SER A 250 -23.87 19.67 14.23
CA SER A 250 -23.97 18.27 13.76
C SER A 250 -25.32 17.91 13.12
N THR A 251 -26.11 18.90 12.69
CA THR A 251 -27.50 18.68 12.17
C THR A 251 -27.53 17.63 11.04
N TYR A 252 -26.50 17.55 10.22
CA TYR A 252 -26.44 16.65 9.06
C TYR A 252 -25.38 15.56 9.22
N PHE A 253 -24.82 15.34 10.41
CA PHE A 253 -23.81 14.34 10.67
C PHE A 253 -24.41 12.93 10.73
N THR A 254 -24.60 12.34 9.57
CA THR A 254 -25.02 10.94 9.48
C THR A 254 -23.78 10.02 9.50
N PRO A 255 -23.87 8.80 10.07
CA PRO A 255 -22.82 7.83 9.94
C PRO A 255 -22.62 7.40 8.47
N PRO A 256 -21.45 6.86 8.09
CA PRO A 256 -21.26 6.32 6.76
C PRO A 256 -22.20 5.14 6.50
N PRO A 257 -22.52 4.83 5.23
CA PRO A 257 -23.27 3.63 4.88
C PRO A 257 -22.57 2.37 5.43
N THR A 258 -23.35 1.41 5.93
CA THR A 258 -22.83 0.18 6.53
C THR A 258 -22.12 -0.75 5.55
N ASN A 259 -22.32 -0.57 4.24
CA ASN A 259 -21.68 -1.29 3.16
C ASN A 259 -20.63 -0.45 2.41
N LEU A 260 -20.16 0.65 3.01
CA LEU A 260 -19.13 1.50 2.42
C LEU A 260 -17.82 0.70 2.22
N ARG A 261 -17.19 0.88 1.08
CA ARG A 261 -15.93 0.26 0.67
C ARG A 261 -14.98 1.29 0.05
N GLY A 262 -13.73 0.90 -0.19
CA GLY A 262 -12.78 1.71 -0.93
C GLY A 262 -12.39 2.99 -0.22
N LEU A 263 -12.27 2.95 1.11
CA LEU A 263 -11.93 4.14 1.89
C LEU A 263 -10.61 4.74 1.41
N THR A 264 -10.65 6.00 0.98
CA THR A 264 -9.52 6.67 0.32
C THR A 264 -9.37 8.08 0.87
N PRO A 265 -8.16 8.51 1.30
CA PRO A 265 -7.93 9.86 1.78
C PRO A 265 -7.80 10.83 0.60
N MET A 266 -8.48 11.96 0.70
CA MET A 266 -8.35 13.10 -0.19
C MET A 266 -7.70 14.28 0.55
N PRO A 267 -7.19 15.29 -0.17
CA PRO A 267 -6.75 16.55 0.44
C PRO A 267 -7.85 17.21 1.28
N ASN A 268 -7.46 18.19 2.10
CA ASN A 268 -8.35 18.96 2.98
C ASN A 268 -9.10 18.12 4.04
N GLY A 269 -8.52 16.99 4.44
CA GLY A 269 -9.09 16.16 5.50
C GLY A 269 -10.38 15.43 5.12
N ILE A 270 -10.64 15.25 3.84
CA ILE A 270 -11.80 14.55 3.31
C ILE A 270 -11.45 13.06 3.18
N LEU A 271 -12.36 12.19 3.60
CA LEU A 271 -12.34 10.77 3.24
C LEU A 271 -13.42 10.52 2.19
N ALA A 272 -13.07 9.76 1.17
CA ALA A 272 -14.00 9.24 0.18
C ALA A 272 -14.17 7.74 0.34
N GLY A 273 -15.32 7.22 -0.05
CA GLY A 273 -15.63 5.81 -0.13
C GLY A 273 -16.78 5.57 -1.11
N PHE A 274 -17.13 4.34 -1.38
CA PHE A 274 -18.21 4.06 -2.33
C PHE A 274 -19.12 2.90 -1.88
N THR A 275 -20.34 2.93 -2.43
CA THR A 275 -21.29 1.81 -2.40
C THR A 275 -21.84 1.64 -3.81
N ASP A 276 -21.78 0.44 -4.37
CA ASP A 276 -22.22 0.14 -5.75
C ASP A 276 -21.75 1.20 -6.78
N ASN A 277 -22.63 2.14 -7.14
CA ASN A 277 -22.34 3.23 -8.08
C ASN A 277 -22.40 4.63 -7.43
N GLN A 278 -22.35 4.71 -6.10
CA GLN A 278 -22.39 5.96 -5.34
C GLN A 278 -21.06 6.22 -4.67
N VAL A 279 -20.54 7.42 -4.86
CA VAL A 279 -19.36 7.94 -4.15
C VAL A 279 -19.85 8.78 -2.97
N TRP A 280 -19.28 8.52 -1.81
CA TRP A 280 -19.62 9.18 -0.55
C TRP A 280 -18.42 9.95 -0.03
N PHE A 281 -18.67 11.10 0.60
CA PHE A 281 -17.62 11.94 1.20
C PHE A 281 -17.97 12.27 2.64
N CYS A 282 -16.95 12.30 3.51
CA CYS A 282 -17.11 12.80 4.87
C CYS A 282 -17.04 14.32 4.91
N GLU A 283 -17.51 14.91 6.00
CA GLU A 283 -17.24 16.30 6.36
C GLU A 283 -15.73 16.49 6.55
N PRO A 284 -15.13 17.59 6.04
CA PRO A 284 -13.69 17.82 6.20
C PRO A 284 -13.22 17.72 7.66
N TYR A 285 -12.19 16.92 7.89
CA TYR A 285 -11.61 16.62 9.21
C TYR A 285 -12.52 15.91 10.21
N LEU A 286 -13.72 15.49 9.80
CA LEU A 286 -14.68 14.78 10.64
C LEU A 286 -15.06 13.41 10.04
N PRO A 287 -14.20 12.40 10.18
CA PRO A 287 -14.39 11.06 9.57
C PRO A 287 -15.68 10.36 10.03
N HIS A 288 -16.28 10.80 11.13
CA HIS A 288 -17.53 10.24 11.66
C HIS A 288 -18.80 10.81 11.00
N ALA A 289 -18.70 11.87 10.20
CA ALA A 289 -19.83 12.60 9.63
C ALA A 289 -19.86 12.47 8.09
N TRP A 290 -20.89 11.81 7.55
CA TRP A 290 -21.08 11.55 6.12
C TRP A 290 -22.43 12.07 5.63
N PRO A 291 -22.59 13.40 5.43
CA PRO A 291 -23.85 13.98 4.98
C PRO A 291 -24.31 13.37 3.65
N VAL A 292 -25.59 12.96 3.60
CA VAL A 292 -26.18 12.37 2.38
C VAL A 292 -26.13 13.34 1.19
N SER A 293 -26.13 14.66 1.46
CA SER A 293 -26.01 15.71 0.44
C SER A 293 -24.65 15.73 -0.29
N TYR A 294 -23.64 15.05 0.22
CA TYR A 294 -22.31 14.95 -0.39
C TYR A 294 -22.16 13.72 -1.30
N MET A 295 -23.18 12.86 -1.34
CA MET A 295 -23.18 11.66 -2.19
C MET A 295 -23.31 12.04 -3.66
N MET A 296 -22.50 11.42 -4.52
CA MET A 296 -22.52 11.56 -5.98
C MET A 296 -22.73 10.19 -6.64
N THR A 297 -23.53 10.15 -7.71
CA THR A 297 -23.82 8.89 -8.43
C THR A 297 -23.11 8.87 -9.78
N VAL A 298 -22.43 7.78 -10.09
CA VAL A 298 -21.79 7.51 -11.40
C VAL A 298 -22.61 6.49 -12.20
N GLY A 299 -22.36 6.41 -13.51
CA GLY A 299 -23.18 5.64 -14.44
C GLY A 299 -22.92 4.14 -14.48
N ALA A 300 -21.96 3.61 -13.68
CA ALA A 300 -21.60 2.21 -13.67
C ALA A 300 -21.12 1.78 -12.26
N PRO A 301 -21.16 0.47 -11.93
CA PRO A 301 -20.63 -0.03 -10.67
C PRO A 301 -19.16 0.33 -10.48
N ILE A 302 -18.83 0.78 -9.26
CA ILE A 302 -17.48 1.20 -8.88
C ILE A 302 -16.68 -0.04 -8.46
N VAL A 303 -15.44 -0.13 -8.92
CA VAL A 303 -14.49 -1.17 -8.52
C VAL A 303 -13.58 -0.67 -7.41
N GLY A 304 -13.13 0.58 -7.50
CA GLY A 304 -12.30 1.21 -6.49
C GLY A 304 -12.00 2.68 -6.80
N LEU A 305 -11.27 3.31 -5.91
CA LEU A 305 -10.96 4.74 -5.93
C LEU A 305 -9.45 4.95 -5.92
N GLY A 306 -8.99 5.99 -6.61
CA GLY A 306 -7.62 6.47 -6.56
C GLY A 306 -7.60 8.01 -6.50
N VAL A 307 -6.53 8.61 -6.01
CA VAL A 307 -6.43 10.07 -5.85
C VAL A 307 -5.10 10.59 -6.38
N PHE A 308 -5.13 11.65 -7.14
CA PHE A 308 -3.97 12.48 -7.44
C PHE A 308 -4.31 13.97 -7.29
N GLY A 309 -3.44 14.73 -6.65
CA GLY A 309 -3.74 16.13 -6.34
C GLY A 309 -5.08 16.29 -5.62
N GLN A 310 -5.99 17.09 -6.17
CA GLN A 310 -7.36 17.27 -5.66
C GLN A 310 -8.42 16.47 -6.45
N THR A 311 -7.99 15.53 -7.29
CA THR A 311 -8.86 14.76 -8.16
C THR A 311 -8.99 13.33 -7.63
N LEU A 312 -10.22 12.91 -7.41
CA LEU A 312 -10.59 11.51 -7.17
C LEU A 312 -10.88 10.83 -8.50
N VAL A 313 -10.18 9.74 -8.79
CA VAL A 313 -10.46 8.86 -9.92
C VAL A 313 -11.37 7.74 -9.45
N VAL A 314 -12.54 7.64 -10.04
CA VAL A 314 -13.51 6.58 -9.77
C VAL A 314 -13.37 5.52 -10.85
N CYS A 315 -12.72 4.42 -10.51
CA CYS A 315 -12.52 3.28 -11.40
C CYS A 315 -13.79 2.42 -11.40
N THR A 316 -14.43 2.29 -12.56
CA THR A 316 -15.70 1.55 -12.71
C THR A 316 -15.54 0.31 -13.58
N THR A 317 -16.61 -0.48 -13.67
CA THR A 317 -16.73 -1.62 -14.62
C THR A 317 -16.92 -1.18 -16.07
N GLN A 318 -16.90 0.12 -16.35
CA GLN A 318 -17.00 0.70 -17.70
C GLN A 318 -15.95 1.81 -17.86
N ASN A 319 -16.39 3.07 -18.03
CA ASN A 319 -15.49 4.22 -18.10
C ASN A 319 -15.13 4.72 -16.71
N PRO A 320 -13.92 5.19 -16.47
CA PRO A 320 -13.59 5.90 -15.24
C PRO A 320 -14.26 7.28 -15.19
N TYR A 321 -14.37 7.84 -13.98
CA TYR A 321 -14.84 9.20 -13.74
C TYR A 321 -13.80 9.97 -12.94
N LEU A 322 -13.74 11.28 -13.16
CA LEU A 322 -12.97 12.22 -12.36
C LEU A 322 -13.95 13.03 -11.49
N ILE A 323 -13.66 13.11 -10.20
CA ILE A 323 -14.38 13.99 -9.29
C ILE A 323 -13.37 14.97 -8.73
N THR A 324 -13.60 16.26 -8.95
CA THR A 324 -12.67 17.32 -8.59
C THR A 324 -13.35 18.37 -7.72
N GLY A 325 -12.65 18.82 -6.69
CA GLY A 325 -13.11 19.86 -5.78
C GLY A 325 -12.37 19.87 -4.45
N SER A 326 -12.43 20.99 -3.75
CA SER A 326 -11.79 21.17 -2.45
C SER A 326 -12.74 21.02 -1.27
N GLN A 327 -14.05 20.97 -1.54
CA GLN A 327 -15.10 20.80 -0.52
C GLN A 327 -16.16 19.81 -1.03
N PRO A 328 -16.65 18.88 -0.19
CA PRO A 328 -17.57 17.82 -0.60
C PRO A 328 -18.86 18.33 -1.24
N GLY A 329 -19.43 19.43 -0.72
CA GLY A 329 -20.67 20.02 -1.24
C GLY A 329 -20.54 20.77 -2.58
N ALA A 330 -19.31 20.95 -3.09
CA ALA A 330 -19.03 21.71 -4.33
C ALA A 330 -18.16 20.91 -5.31
N MET A 331 -18.12 19.60 -5.19
CA MET A 331 -17.39 18.74 -6.11
C MET A 331 -18.12 18.60 -7.45
N THR A 332 -17.36 18.50 -8.52
CA THR A 332 -17.86 18.26 -9.88
C THR A 332 -17.38 16.92 -10.40
N GLN A 333 -18.20 16.24 -11.19
CA GLN A 333 -17.82 14.98 -11.80
C GLN A 333 -17.77 15.08 -13.33
N GLU A 334 -16.79 14.38 -13.92
CA GLU A 334 -16.61 14.26 -15.36
C GLU A 334 -16.39 12.78 -15.73
N LYS A 335 -17.08 12.33 -16.77
CA LYS A 335 -16.85 10.99 -17.32
C LYS A 335 -15.66 11.02 -18.27
N VAL A 336 -14.66 10.19 -18.03
CA VAL A 336 -13.50 10.07 -18.92
C VAL A 336 -13.90 9.32 -20.19
N PRO A 337 -13.59 9.84 -21.40
CA PRO A 337 -13.94 9.21 -22.66
C PRO A 337 -12.99 8.04 -23.01
N LEU A 338 -12.66 7.20 -22.05
CA LEU A 338 -11.78 6.04 -22.19
C LEU A 338 -12.58 4.79 -21.75
N PRO A 339 -13.03 3.93 -22.69
CA PRO A 339 -13.83 2.74 -22.36
C PRO A 339 -12.94 1.58 -21.88
N GLU A 340 -12.20 1.80 -20.80
CA GLU A 340 -11.29 0.82 -20.20
C GLU A 340 -11.74 0.52 -18.76
N PRO A 341 -12.50 -0.58 -18.56
CA PRO A 341 -12.97 -0.95 -17.22
C PRO A 341 -11.82 -1.38 -16.32
N CYS A 342 -11.95 -1.07 -15.03
CA CYS A 342 -11.07 -1.62 -14.00
C CYS A 342 -11.51 -3.06 -13.68
N VAL A 343 -10.57 -4.02 -13.68
CA VAL A 343 -10.86 -5.43 -13.42
C VAL A 343 -10.34 -5.94 -12.08
N ALA A 344 -9.50 -5.16 -11.40
CA ALA A 344 -8.93 -5.52 -10.10
C ALA A 344 -8.83 -4.29 -9.20
N LYS A 345 -9.56 -4.27 -8.07
CA LYS A 345 -9.48 -3.18 -7.09
C LYS A 345 -8.05 -3.02 -6.55
N LYS A 346 -7.39 -4.11 -6.19
CA LYS A 346 -6.03 -4.10 -5.65
C LYS A 346 -4.96 -3.65 -6.65
N SER A 347 -5.26 -3.59 -7.95
CA SER A 347 -4.36 -3.03 -8.95
C SER A 347 -4.32 -1.50 -8.95
N ILE A 348 -5.30 -0.85 -8.31
CA ILE A 348 -5.40 0.61 -8.28
C ILE A 348 -4.30 1.16 -7.38
N THR A 349 -3.44 1.99 -7.95
CA THR A 349 -2.41 2.70 -7.21
C THR A 349 -2.47 4.19 -7.50
N SER A 350 -2.16 4.98 -6.49
CA SER A 350 -2.18 6.44 -6.56
C SER A 350 -0.81 7.00 -6.21
N ASP A 351 -0.32 7.92 -7.02
CA ASP A 351 0.85 8.72 -6.69
C ASP A 351 0.66 10.18 -7.12
N GLN A 352 1.73 10.98 -7.02
CA GLN A 352 1.68 12.40 -7.42
C GLN A 352 1.46 12.62 -8.93
N PHE A 353 1.69 11.61 -9.77
CA PHE A 353 1.59 11.71 -11.23
C PHE A 353 0.24 11.23 -11.76
N GLY A 354 -0.52 10.48 -10.99
CA GLY A 354 -1.82 9.97 -11.40
C GLY A 354 -2.22 8.66 -10.74
N VAL A 355 -3.23 8.03 -11.31
CA VAL A 355 -3.76 6.73 -10.88
C VAL A 355 -3.52 5.70 -11.96
N LEU A 356 -3.02 4.54 -11.56
CA LEU A 356 -2.81 3.38 -12.43
C LEU A 356 -3.78 2.27 -12.02
N TYR A 357 -4.34 1.54 -12.98
CA TYR A 357 -5.15 0.36 -12.73
C TYR A 357 -5.13 -0.65 -13.90
N ALA A 358 -5.39 -1.91 -13.62
CA ALA A 358 -5.46 -2.96 -14.62
C ALA A 358 -6.83 -2.97 -15.34
N SER A 359 -6.79 -2.96 -16.67
CA SER A 359 -7.94 -3.16 -17.55
C SER A 359 -7.81 -4.46 -18.34
N PRO A 360 -8.86 -4.92 -19.07
CA PRO A 360 -8.76 -6.09 -19.95
C PRO A 360 -7.76 -5.92 -21.09
N ASN A 361 -7.44 -4.69 -21.48
CA ASN A 361 -6.61 -4.38 -22.66
C ASN A 361 -5.19 -3.92 -22.29
N GLY A 362 -4.89 -3.75 -21.00
CA GLY A 362 -3.59 -3.30 -20.52
C GLY A 362 -3.67 -2.52 -19.21
N MET A 363 -2.56 -1.91 -18.84
CA MET A 363 -2.45 -1.01 -17.69
C MET A 363 -2.89 0.40 -18.11
N VAL A 364 -3.91 0.91 -17.46
CA VAL A 364 -4.43 2.27 -17.67
C VAL A 364 -3.73 3.24 -16.75
N SER A 365 -3.37 4.40 -17.29
CA SER A 365 -2.89 5.55 -16.52
C SER A 365 -3.87 6.71 -16.68
N ILE A 366 -4.36 7.23 -15.57
CA ILE A 366 -5.15 8.46 -15.49
C ILE A 366 -4.29 9.52 -14.82
N ALA A 367 -3.80 10.47 -15.60
CA ALA A 367 -2.91 11.54 -15.15
C ALA A 367 -3.48 12.92 -15.56
N PRO A 368 -2.97 14.04 -15.02
CA PRO A 368 -3.40 15.37 -15.42
C PRO A 368 -3.28 15.56 -16.94
N GLY A 369 -4.41 15.75 -17.62
CA GLY A 369 -4.46 15.97 -19.08
C GLY A 369 -4.16 14.76 -19.97
N THR A 370 -3.91 13.58 -19.41
CA THR A 370 -3.56 12.38 -20.18
C THR A 370 -4.27 11.15 -19.60
N GLN A 371 -4.98 10.42 -20.47
CA GLN A 371 -5.62 9.14 -20.11
C GLN A 371 -5.34 8.13 -21.22
N ASP A 372 -4.57 7.09 -20.94
CA ASP A 372 -4.22 6.06 -21.93
C ASP A 372 -3.87 4.71 -21.30
N VAL A 373 -3.83 3.68 -22.16
CA VAL A 373 -3.31 2.34 -21.84
C VAL A 373 -1.81 2.31 -22.11
N ILE A 374 -1.01 2.53 -21.06
CA ILE A 374 0.45 2.70 -21.17
C ILE A 374 1.19 1.46 -21.64
N THR A 375 0.60 0.29 -21.52
CA THR A 375 1.21 -0.99 -21.96
C THR A 375 0.84 -1.38 -23.38
N ARG A 376 0.03 -0.59 -24.09
CA ARG A 376 -0.36 -0.88 -25.50
C ARG A 376 0.82 -1.09 -26.46
N PRO A 377 1.96 -0.39 -26.34
CA PRO A 377 3.13 -0.66 -27.16
C PRO A 377 3.84 -1.98 -26.83
N LEU A 378 3.69 -2.51 -25.61
CA LEU A 378 4.42 -3.65 -25.08
C LEU A 378 3.71 -4.99 -25.28
N PHE A 379 2.37 -4.97 -25.24
CA PHE A 379 1.54 -6.17 -25.30
C PHE A 379 0.48 -6.08 -26.36
N THR A 380 0.17 -7.21 -26.98
CA THR A 380 -1.15 -7.48 -27.53
C THR A 380 -2.13 -7.77 -26.38
N ARG A 381 -3.43 -7.69 -26.66
CA ARG A 381 -4.46 -8.05 -25.68
C ARG A 381 -4.29 -9.48 -25.16
N ASP A 382 -4.02 -10.42 -26.06
CA ASP A 382 -3.92 -11.84 -25.71
C ASP A 382 -2.70 -12.10 -24.82
N GLU A 383 -1.56 -11.48 -25.10
CA GLU A 383 -0.37 -11.53 -24.24
C GLU A 383 -0.65 -10.92 -22.86
N TRP A 384 -1.33 -9.77 -22.80
CA TRP A 384 -1.72 -9.17 -21.53
C TRP A 384 -2.63 -10.08 -20.69
N GLN A 385 -3.57 -10.76 -21.32
CA GLN A 385 -4.48 -11.69 -20.64
C GLN A 385 -3.76 -12.90 -20.03
N THR A 386 -2.58 -13.28 -20.53
CA THR A 386 -1.78 -14.38 -19.93
C THR A 386 -1.35 -14.07 -18.48
N TYR A 387 -1.27 -12.80 -18.12
CA TYR A 387 -0.95 -12.35 -16.74
C TYR A 387 -2.17 -12.25 -15.82
N THR A 388 -3.36 -12.65 -16.28
CA THR A 388 -4.61 -12.64 -15.51
C THR A 388 -4.85 -11.29 -14.80
N PRO A 389 -5.18 -10.21 -15.53
CA PRO A 389 -5.29 -8.85 -14.98
C PRO A 389 -6.22 -8.71 -13.77
N SER A 390 -7.22 -9.59 -13.63
CA SER A 390 -8.15 -9.61 -12.50
C SER A 390 -7.51 -10.07 -11.18
N SER A 391 -6.33 -10.70 -11.23
CA SER A 391 -5.58 -11.13 -10.03
C SER A 391 -4.56 -10.10 -9.55
N MET A 392 -4.42 -8.98 -10.25
CA MET A 392 -3.33 -8.04 -10.04
C MET A 392 -3.44 -7.27 -8.74
N VAL A 393 -2.30 -7.18 -8.03
CA VAL A 393 -2.08 -6.35 -6.84
C VAL A 393 -0.95 -5.38 -7.15
N GLY A 394 -1.23 -4.08 -7.15
CA GLY A 394 -0.32 -3.04 -7.60
C GLY A 394 0.32 -2.25 -6.47
N VAL A 395 1.54 -1.81 -6.68
CA VAL A 395 2.26 -0.88 -5.80
C VAL A 395 3.21 0.00 -6.62
N VAL A 396 3.42 1.23 -6.19
CA VAL A 396 4.45 2.11 -6.77
C VAL A 396 5.67 2.11 -5.86
N TYR A 397 6.83 1.79 -6.43
CA TYR A 397 8.13 1.79 -5.76
C TYR A 397 9.19 2.41 -6.66
N GLN A 398 9.92 3.41 -6.20
CA GLN A 398 11.00 4.09 -6.95
C GLN A 398 10.57 4.52 -8.38
N ASN A 399 9.39 5.11 -8.52
CA ASN A 399 8.76 5.49 -9.80
C ASN A 399 8.44 4.33 -10.77
N MET A 400 8.51 3.11 -10.31
CA MET A 400 8.08 1.92 -11.04
C MET A 400 6.73 1.44 -10.51
N TYR A 401 5.86 0.96 -11.39
CA TYR A 401 4.67 0.22 -11.01
C TYR A 401 5.02 -1.26 -10.94
N ILE A 402 4.95 -1.83 -9.75
CA ILE A 402 5.11 -3.26 -9.52
C ILE A 402 3.72 -3.87 -9.41
N CYS A 403 3.43 -4.84 -10.25
CA CYS A 403 2.15 -5.50 -10.36
C CYS A 403 2.32 -7.00 -10.08
N PHE A 404 1.98 -7.43 -8.89
CA PHE A 404 1.94 -8.86 -8.54
C PHE A 404 0.74 -9.51 -9.21
N TYR A 405 0.91 -10.69 -9.78
CA TYR A 405 -0.16 -11.41 -10.48
C TYR A 405 -0.12 -12.91 -10.18
N GLN A 406 -1.25 -13.56 -10.41
CA GLN A 406 -1.36 -15.01 -10.36
C GLN A 406 -2.03 -15.53 -11.63
N ALA A 407 -1.26 -16.26 -12.43
CA ALA A 407 -1.71 -16.90 -13.67
C ALA A 407 -1.59 -18.42 -13.53
N GLY A 408 -2.68 -19.08 -13.18
CA GLY A 408 -2.67 -20.51 -12.84
C GLY A 408 -1.78 -20.80 -11.62
N SER A 409 -0.74 -21.61 -11.81
CA SER A 409 0.26 -21.91 -10.78
C SER A 409 1.40 -20.88 -10.71
N VAL A 410 1.54 -20.01 -11.70
CA VAL A 410 2.59 -18.98 -11.74
C VAL A 410 2.17 -17.80 -10.88
N LYS A 411 3.01 -17.47 -9.92
CA LYS A 411 2.88 -16.29 -9.06
C LYS A 411 4.16 -15.47 -9.17
N ALA A 412 4.06 -14.25 -9.68
CA ALA A 412 5.21 -13.38 -9.95
C ALA A 412 4.76 -11.91 -9.99
N ALA A 413 5.67 -11.00 -10.31
CA ALA A 413 5.35 -9.61 -10.54
C ALA A 413 5.85 -9.12 -11.91
N LEU A 414 5.11 -8.19 -12.50
CA LEU A 414 5.54 -7.36 -13.60
C LEU A 414 5.96 -6.00 -13.08
N ILE A 415 7.07 -5.50 -13.54
CA ILE A 415 7.52 -4.14 -13.26
C ILE A 415 7.39 -3.35 -14.55
N ILE A 416 6.57 -2.32 -14.52
CA ILE A 416 6.35 -1.38 -15.61
C ILE A 416 7.00 -0.07 -15.22
N MET A 417 8.06 0.31 -15.89
CA MET A 417 8.72 1.59 -15.68
C MET A 417 7.95 2.69 -16.40
N ARG A 418 7.97 3.90 -15.87
CA ARG A 418 7.36 5.06 -16.55
C ARG A 418 8.25 5.56 -17.68
N GLY A 419 7.64 6.05 -18.76
CA GLY A 419 8.32 6.62 -19.93
C GLY A 419 7.56 6.35 -21.24
N ASP A 420 8.05 6.91 -22.34
CA ASP A 420 7.42 6.78 -23.66
C ASP A 420 7.45 5.34 -24.20
N THR A 421 8.49 4.59 -23.88
CA THR A 421 8.63 3.15 -24.14
C THR A 421 9.09 2.46 -22.87
N PRO A 422 8.17 2.22 -21.93
CA PRO A 422 8.55 1.70 -20.62
C PRO A 422 9.19 0.31 -20.77
N PRO A 423 10.39 0.08 -20.25
CA PRO A 423 10.93 -1.27 -20.17
C PRO A 423 10.08 -2.10 -19.21
N LEU A 424 9.76 -3.30 -19.63
CA LEU A 424 9.06 -4.29 -18.82
C LEU A 424 10.06 -5.28 -18.24
N ILE A 425 9.89 -5.62 -16.98
CA ILE A 425 10.74 -6.56 -16.25
C ILE A 425 9.83 -7.53 -15.50
N THR A 426 10.25 -8.78 -15.35
CA THR A 426 9.60 -9.75 -14.48
C THR A 426 10.36 -9.90 -13.17
N LEU A 427 9.64 -10.10 -12.07
CA LEU A 427 10.22 -10.32 -10.75
C LEU A 427 9.62 -11.59 -10.13
N ASP A 428 10.48 -12.49 -9.65
CA ASP A 428 10.09 -13.75 -9.02
C ASP A 428 9.66 -13.56 -7.56
N VAL A 429 8.85 -12.56 -7.32
CA VAL A 429 8.24 -12.27 -6.02
C VAL A 429 6.73 -12.29 -6.19
N ALA A 430 6.06 -13.02 -5.32
CA ALA A 430 4.61 -13.13 -5.31
C ALA A 430 4.04 -12.44 -4.07
N SER A 431 2.86 -11.83 -4.22
CA SER A 431 2.16 -11.20 -3.10
C SER A 431 0.66 -11.26 -3.29
N GLN A 432 -0.07 -11.34 -2.19
CA GLN A 432 -1.54 -11.21 -2.14
C GLN A 432 -1.98 -9.91 -1.45
N ALA A 433 -1.07 -9.24 -0.73
CA ALA A 433 -1.31 -7.95 -0.10
C ALA A 433 -0.02 -7.15 -0.05
N VAL A 434 -0.11 -5.84 -0.25
CA VAL A 434 1.02 -4.92 -0.24
C VAL A 434 0.73 -3.71 0.64
N PHE A 435 1.79 -3.14 1.20
CA PHE A 435 1.74 -1.89 1.97
C PHE A 435 2.99 -1.07 1.68
N VAL A 436 2.82 0.24 1.53
CA VAL A 436 3.94 1.19 1.38
C VAL A 436 4.02 2.05 2.64
N ALA A 437 5.16 1.98 3.33
CA ALA A 437 5.45 2.88 4.42
C ALA A 437 5.75 4.27 3.86
N ARG A 438 4.85 5.24 4.10
CA ARG A 438 4.96 6.59 3.52
C ARG A 438 6.17 7.38 4.02
N SER A 439 6.63 7.09 5.24
CA SER A 439 7.76 7.75 5.88
C SER A 439 9.11 7.36 5.27
N THR A 440 9.25 6.10 4.83
CA THR A 440 10.52 5.52 4.35
C THR A 440 10.46 5.09 2.89
N ALA A 441 9.26 5.13 2.27
CA ALA A 441 9.00 4.59 0.92
C ALA A 441 9.32 3.10 0.76
N GLU A 442 9.41 2.36 1.85
CA GLU A 442 9.61 0.91 1.87
C GLU A 442 8.33 0.19 1.46
N VAL A 443 8.50 -0.89 0.71
CA VAL A 443 7.40 -1.76 0.28
C VAL A 443 7.42 -3.05 1.09
N PHE A 444 6.28 -3.34 1.70
CA PHE A 444 6.03 -4.59 2.40
C PHE A 444 4.97 -5.41 1.66
N PHE A 445 5.15 -6.71 1.65
CA PHE A 445 4.22 -7.61 0.98
C PHE A 445 3.99 -8.89 1.79
N VAL A 446 2.82 -9.49 1.61
CA VAL A 446 2.50 -10.80 2.21
C VAL A 446 2.89 -11.89 1.21
N SER A 447 3.78 -12.76 1.63
CA SER A 447 4.20 -13.92 0.85
C SER A 447 3.09 -14.99 0.83
N PRO A 448 2.65 -15.46 -0.33
CA PRO A 448 1.63 -16.51 -0.41
C PRO A 448 2.16 -17.91 -0.04
N THR A 449 3.44 -18.04 0.32
CA THR A 449 4.07 -19.32 0.66
C THR A 449 3.92 -19.65 2.13
N ASP A 450 4.17 -18.66 2.99
CA ASP A 450 4.17 -18.80 4.46
C ASP A 450 3.21 -17.82 5.15
N ASN A 451 2.57 -16.94 4.37
CA ASN A 451 1.66 -15.90 4.84
C ASN A 451 2.33 -14.83 5.73
N ASP A 452 3.66 -14.73 5.72
CA ASP A 452 4.39 -13.73 6.49
C ASP A 452 4.62 -12.43 5.70
N ILE A 453 4.90 -11.35 6.43
CA ILE A 453 5.19 -10.04 5.84
C ILE A 453 6.68 -9.92 5.59
N TYR A 454 7.05 -9.61 4.35
CA TYR A 454 8.41 -9.36 3.91
C TYR A 454 8.57 -7.91 3.45
N GLN A 455 9.75 -7.36 3.68
CA GLN A 455 10.19 -6.11 3.09
C GLN A 455 10.89 -6.40 1.75
N LEU A 456 10.44 -5.75 0.69
CA LEU A 456 11.01 -5.89 -0.65
C LEU A 456 12.37 -5.16 -0.73
N ASP A 457 13.35 -5.76 -1.43
CA ASP A 457 14.64 -5.11 -1.74
C ASP A 457 15.42 -4.69 -0.48
N ALA A 458 15.43 -5.51 0.57
CA ALA A 458 15.84 -5.11 1.91
C ALA A 458 17.12 -5.79 2.43
N ASP A 459 17.52 -6.94 1.87
CA ASP A 459 18.70 -7.65 2.36
C ASP A 459 19.98 -6.83 2.10
N PRO A 460 20.75 -6.47 3.15
CA PRO A 460 21.92 -5.63 2.98
C PRO A 460 23.10 -6.33 2.28
N ILE A 461 23.02 -7.66 2.09
CA ILE A 461 24.17 -8.47 1.67
C ILE A 461 23.86 -9.27 0.43
N ASN A 462 22.72 -9.96 0.44
CA ASN A 462 22.37 -10.93 -0.58
C ASN A 462 21.52 -10.29 -1.65
N ASN A 463 21.99 -10.43 -2.88
CA ASN A 463 21.28 -10.01 -4.07
C ASN A 463 20.58 -11.21 -4.71
N THR A 464 19.41 -10.95 -5.31
CA THR A 464 18.69 -11.93 -6.12
C THR A 464 19.48 -12.19 -7.42
N TYR A 465 19.50 -13.44 -7.88
CA TYR A 465 20.04 -13.74 -9.19
C TYR A 465 19.08 -13.25 -10.28
N TYR A 466 19.62 -12.47 -11.21
CA TYR A 466 18.90 -12.03 -12.39
C TYR A 466 19.25 -12.89 -13.63
N GLU A 467 18.35 -12.82 -14.60
CA GLU A 467 18.52 -13.40 -15.93
C GLU A 467 18.15 -12.35 -16.97
N TRP A 468 19.02 -12.16 -17.94
CA TRP A 468 18.81 -11.26 -19.06
C TRP A 468 19.26 -11.94 -20.35
N LEU A 469 18.29 -12.23 -21.26
CA LEU A 469 18.56 -12.83 -22.56
C LEU A 469 18.41 -11.76 -23.65
N SER A 470 19.49 -11.55 -24.42
CA SER A 470 19.53 -10.57 -25.49
C SER A 470 18.51 -10.86 -26.59
N LYS A 471 18.30 -9.88 -27.47
CA LYS A 471 17.65 -10.15 -28.75
C LYS A 471 18.40 -11.23 -29.54
N ARG A 472 17.71 -11.77 -30.57
CA ARG A 472 18.32 -12.60 -31.60
C ARG A 472 19.06 -11.71 -32.61
N PHE A 473 20.41 -11.74 -32.58
CA PHE A 473 21.26 -11.01 -33.51
C PHE A 473 21.46 -11.83 -34.79
N ILE A 474 21.07 -11.27 -35.92
CA ILE A 474 21.29 -11.85 -37.25
C ILE A 474 22.43 -11.07 -37.90
N LEU A 475 23.56 -11.74 -38.11
CA LEU A 475 24.75 -11.15 -38.70
C LEU A 475 24.70 -11.20 -40.25
N PRO A 476 25.27 -10.21 -40.95
CA PRO A 476 25.28 -10.18 -42.39
C PRO A 476 26.17 -11.28 -43.03
N GLU A 477 27.19 -11.73 -42.28
CA GLU A 477 28.11 -12.78 -42.66
C GLU A 477 28.28 -13.81 -41.54
N PRO A 478 28.47 -15.10 -41.90
CA PRO A 478 28.68 -16.13 -40.89
C PRO A 478 30.01 -15.88 -40.16
N THR A 479 29.93 -15.70 -38.87
CA THR A 479 31.02 -15.30 -37.99
C THR A 479 31.29 -16.39 -36.97
N ASN A 480 32.55 -16.54 -36.53
CA ASN A 480 32.92 -17.26 -35.34
C ASN A 480 33.55 -16.29 -34.34
N PHE A 481 32.91 -16.09 -33.21
CA PHE A 481 33.47 -15.31 -32.11
C PHE A 481 34.44 -16.15 -31.30
N GLY A 482 35.70 -15.68 -31.16
CA GLY A 482 36.77 -16.40 -30.48
C GLY A 482 37.03 -15.91 -29.05
N ALA A 483 36.44 -14.80 -28.65
CA ALA A 483 36.62 -14.23 -27.30
C ALA A 483 35.42 -13.43 -26.84
N MET A 484 35.22 -13.38 -25.53
CA MET A 484 34.23 -12.54 -24.86
C MET A 484 34.82 -11.80 -23.67
N LYS A 485 34.27 -10.64 -23.32
CA LYS A 485 34.67 -9.80 -22.18
C LYS A 485 33.43 -9.24 -21.50
N LEU A 486 33.47 -9.21 -20.19
CA LEU A 486 32.42 -8.66 -19.37
C LEU A 486 33.00 -7.59 -18.44
N GLN A 487 32.26 -6.48 -18.30
CA GLN A 487 32.58 -5.45 -17.33
C GLN A 487 31.48 -5.47 -16.26
N ALA A 488 31.83 -6.03 -15.09
CA ALA A 488 30.95 -6.08 -13.92
C ALA A 488 31.59 -5.31 -12.76
N ASP A 489 30.77 -4.91 -11.82
CA ASP A 489 31.20 -4.27 -10.57
C ASP A 489 31.09 -5.29 -9.44
N TRP A 490 32.21 -5.88 -9.08
CA TRP A 490 32.30 -6.94 -8.07
C TRP A 490 32.21 -6.40 -6.64
N ASP A 491 32.54 -5.11 -6.44
CA ASP A 491 32.53 -4.44 -5.15
C ASP A 491 31.27 -3.61 -4.93
N TYR A 492 30.31 -3.73 -5.84
CA TYR A 492 29.05 -2.97 -5.78
C TYR A 492 28.19 -3.33 -4.57
N MET A 493 27.69 -2.29 -3.93
CA MET A 493 26.80 -2.36 -2.79
C MET A 493 25.78 -1.22 -2.84
N ASP A 494 24.50 -1.55 -2.74
CA ASP A 494 23.43 -0.55 -2.73
C ASP A 494 23.42 0.25 -1.41
N ASP A 495 23.81 -0.39 -0.30
CA ASP A 495 23.81 0.19 1.04
C ASP A 495 25.07 -0.21 1.80
N THR A 496 26.09 0.64 1.72
CA THR A 496 27.38 0.44 2.38
C THR A 496 27.27 0.46 3.90
N ASP A 497 26.37 1.28 4.45
CA ASP A 497 26.20 1.40 5.90
C ASP A 497 25.55 0.15 6.49
N ALA A 498 24.53 -0.39 5.82
CA ALA A 498 23.89 -1.63 6.22
C ALA A 498 24.84 -2.84 6.15
N TYR A 499 25.67 -2.93 5.13
CA TYR A 499 26.72 -3.96 5.06
C TYR A 499 27.75 -3.82 6.18
N ASN A 500 28.25 -2.62 6.42
CA ASN A 500 29.21 -2.38 7.49
C ASN A 500 28.59 -2.71 8.86
N ALA A 501 27.33 -2.37 9.08
CA ALA A 501 26.61 -2.74 10.29
C ALA A 501 26.50 -4.27 10.47
N TYR A 502 26.21 -4.98 9.37
CA TYR A 502 26.19 -6.45 9.39
C TYR A 502 27.57 -7.06 9.68
N VAL A 503 28.63 -6.60 8.99
CA VAL A 503 30.01 -7.06 9.25
C VAL A 503 30.38 -6.79 10.70
N ASN A 504 30.09 -5.61 11.23
CA ASN A 504 30.34 -5.26 12.61
C ASN A 504 29.58 -6.17 13.58
N SER A 505 28.34 -6.55 13.26
CA SER A 505 27.55 -7.48 14.07
C SER A 505 28.18 -8.88 14.13
N LEU A 506 28.70 -9.38 12.98
CA LEU A 506 29.44 -10.65 12.93
C LEU A 506 30.76 -10.59 13.70
N VAL A 507 31.50 -9.48 13.57
CA VAL A 507 32.73 -9.25 14.34
C VAL A 507 32.42 -9.25 15.84
N ALA A 508 31.37 -8.54 16.27
CA ALA A 508 30.96 -8.49 17.67
C ALA A 508 30.51 -9.88 18.20
N ALA A 509 29.75 -10.63 17.40
CA ALA A 509 29.35 -11.99 17.74
C ALA A 509 30.56 -12.91 17.89
N ASN A 510 31.53 -12.83 16.96
CA ASN A 510 32.76 -13.58 17.03
C ASN A 510 33.61 -13.20 18.28
N GLN A 511 33.70 -11.91 18.60
CA GLN A 511 34.37 -11.42 19.80
C GLN A 511 33.69 -11.92 21.08
N ALA A 512 32.34 -11.96 21.12
CA ALA A 512 31.60 -12.51 22.25
C ALA A 512 31.89 -14.00 22.47
N ILE A 513 31.99 -14.79 21.38
CA ILE A 513 32.36 -16.19 21.44
C ILE A 513 33.79 -16.38 22.00
N TRP A 514 34.73 -15.54 21.56
CA TRP A 514 36.11 -15.52 22.11
C TRP A 514 36.12 -15.15 23.60
N ALA A 515 35.40 -14.12 23.99
CA ALA A 515 35.35 -13.64 25.38
C ALA A 515 34.69 -14.66 26.33
N ALA A 516 33.72 -15.42 25.84
CA ALA A 516 33.06 -16.47 26.62
C ALA A 516 33.96 -17.69 26.91
N GLY A 517 35.12 -17.77 26.27
CA GLY A 517 36.08 -18.87 26.47
C GLY A 517 35.49 -20.24 26.11
N THR A 518 34.53 -20.28 25.20
CA THR A 518 33.82 -21.52 24.83
C THR A 518 34.85 -22.47 24.21
N PRO A 519 35.12 -23.65 24.80
CA PRO A 519 36.05 -24.61 24.19
C PRO A 519 35.52 -25.03 22.83
N LEU A 520 36.44 -25.16 21.86
CA LEU A 520 36.16 -25.84 20.60
C LEU A 520 35.39 -27.13 20.88
N GLN A 521 34.18 -27.27 20.39
CA GLN A 521 33.39 -28.49 20.54
C GLN A 521 34.08 -29.62 19.74
N GLY A 522 34.64 -30.55 20.48
CA GLY A 522 35.32 -31.74 19.99
C GLY A 522 36.71 -31.87 20.58
N THR A 523 36.99 -32.97 21.23
CA THR A 523 38.37 -33.38 21.58
C THR A 523 39.10 -33.71 20.29
N VAL A 524 40.41 -33.45 20.26
CA VAL A 524 41.31 -33.67 19.09
C VAL A 524 41.21 -35.08 18.47
N ASN A 525 40.61 -36.04 19.18
CA ASN A 525 40.41 -37.41 18.73
C ASN A 525 38.93 -37.77 18.41
N SER A 526 37.99 -36.83 18.47
CA SER A 526 36.58 -37.16 18.23
C SER A 526 36.08 -36.84 16.81
N SER A 527 36.95 -36.29 15.97
CA SER A 527 36.60 -35.89 14.59
C SER A 527 37.69 -36.39 13.63
N LEU A 528 37.29 -36.90 12.48
CA LEU A 528 38.20 -37.28 11.39
C LEU A 528 39.06 -36.06 10.98
N LEU A 529 40.37 -36.23 10.92
CA LEU A 529 41.32 -35.26 10.37
C LEU A 529 40.85 -34.85 8.95
N GLY A 530 40.48 -33.58 8.78
CA GLY A 530 39.94 -33.02 7.54
C GLY A 530 38.46 -32.74 7.55
N GLY A 531 37.70 -33.18 8.59
CA GLY A 531 36.26 -32.95 8.71
C GLY A 531 35.87 -31.69 9.47
N ILE A 532 36.79 -31.09 10.25
CA ILE A 532 36.57 -29.85 10.99
C ILE A 532 37.82 -28.96 10.82
N GLN A 533 37.65 -27.78 10.27
CA GLN A 533 38.73 -26.77 10.30
C GLN A 533 38.91 -26.31 11.75
N ILE A 534 40.14 -26.17 12.19
CA ILE A 534 40.54 -25.86 13.57
C ILE A 534 39.93 -24.57 14.10
N ASN A 535 39.40 -23.70 13.23
CA ASN A 535 38.67 -22.48 13.53
C ASN A 535 37.29 -22.38 12.83
N GLY A 536 36.81 -23.45 12.20
CA GLY A 536 35.76 -23.34 11.18
C GLY A 536 34.32 -23.46 11.64
N SER A 537 34.05 -23.99 12.85
CA SER A 537 32.68 -24.36 13.19
C SER A 537 31.95 -23.46 14.21
N ILE A 538 32.65 -22.52 14.84
CA ILE A 538 32.09 -21.67 15.90
C ILE A 538 32.06 -20.20 15.49
N LEU A 539 33.05 -19.71 14.74
CA LEU A 539 33.09 -18.32 14.29
C LEU A 539 32.36 -18.15 12.97
N ALA A 540 31.49 -17.14 12.92
CA ALA A 540 30.85 -16.77 11.67
C ALA A 540 31.91 -16.28 10.66
N ASN A 541 31.85 -16.81 9.43
CA ASN A 541 32.68 -16.30 8.35
C ASN A 541 32.23 -14.88 7.99
N ILE A 542 33.19 -13.97 7.80
CA ILE A 542 32.96 -12.64 7.27
C ILE A 542 33.22 -12.71 5.77
N PRO A 543 32.17 -12.85 4.94
CA PRO A 543 32.37 -13.01 3.51
C PRO A 543 32.92 -11.72 2.89
N SER A 544 33.86 -11.82 1.97
CA SER A 544 34.20 -10.71 1.10
C SER A 544 33.11 -10.51 0.05
N LEU A 545 32.91 -9.27 -0.44
CA LEU A 545 31.92 -9.00 -1.49
C LEU A 545 32.15 -9.83 -2.74
N ALA A 546 33.42 -10.01 -3.15
CA ALA A 546 33.74 -10.79 -4.32
C ALA A 546 33.32 -12.27 -4.20
N GLU A 547 33.32 -12.83 -2.96
CA GLU A 547 32.82 -14.19 -2.72
C GLU A 547 31.31 -14.31 -2.81
N LEU A 548 30.61 -13.21 -2.57
CA LEU A 548 29.12 -13.15 -2.63
C LEU A 548 28.62 -12.89 -4.05
N ARG A 549 29.49 -12.46 -4.97
CA ARG A 549 29.10 -12.04 -6.32
C ARG A 549 29.51 -13.06 -7.35
N SER A 550 28.60 -13.40 -8.23
CA SER A 550 28.86 -14.27 -9.38
C SER A 550 28.14 -13.75 -10.61
N VAL A 551 28.79 -13.86 -11.75
CA VAL A 551 28.23 -13.51 -13.05
C VAL A 551 28.61 -14.58 -14.05
N GLN A 552 27.67 -14.99 -14.86
CA GLN A 552 27.86 -15.97 -15.91
C GLN A 552 27.33 -15.41 -17.23
N ALA A 553 28.05 -15.64 -18.30
CA ALA A 553 27.57 -15.42 -19.66
C ALA A 553 27.49 -16.73 -20.41
N ALA A 554 26.37 -16.98 -21.06
CA ALA A 554 26.12 -18.06 -21.99
C ALA A 554 25.88 -17.47 -23.38
N VAL A 555 26.52 -18.05 -24.39
CA VAL A 555 26.41 -17.65 -25.78
C VAL A 555 25.79 -18.78 -26.57
N TYR A 556 24.68 -18.48 -27.25
CA TYR A 556 23.98 -19.41 -28.10
C TYR A 556 24.20 -19.03 -29.58
N ALA A 557 24.36 -20.02 -30.41
CA ALA A 557 24.42 -19.87 -31.87
C ALA A 557 23.36 -20.79 -32.50
N ASN A 558 22.39 -20.24 -33.25
CA ASN A 558 21.22 -20.96 -33.74
C ASN A 558 20.52 -21.77 -32.65
N GLU A 559 20.28 -21.16 -31.48
CA GLU A 559 19.60 -21.76 -30.32
C GLU A 559 20.41 -22.88 -29.61
N VAL A 560 21.65 -23.13 -30.04
CA VAL A 560 22.54 -24.13 -29.41
C VAL A 560 23.58 -23.41 -28.56
N LEU A 561 23.77 -23.85 -27.32
CA LEU A 561 24.81 -23.33 -26.43
C LEU A 561 26.20 -23.63 -26.99
N VAL A 562 26.99 -22.61 -27.31
CA VAL A 562 28.34 -22.74 -27.88
C VAL A 562 29.46 -22.35 -26.90
N ALA A 563 29.15 -21.49 -25.96
CA ALA A 563 30.09 -21.11 -24.91
C ALA A 563 29.35 -20.72 -23.63
N GLN A 564 29.93 -21.07 -22.47
CA GLN A 564 29.43 -20.66 -21.17
C GLN A 564 30.61 -20.40 -20.25
N HIS A 565 30.62 -19.26 -19.54
CA HIS A 565 31.72 -18.92 -18.65
C HIS A 565 31.26 -18.14 -17.44
N GLY A 566 31.73 -18.53 -16.25
CA GLY A 566 31.59 -17.77 -15.03
C GLY A 566 32.74 -16.78 -14.88
N PHE A 567 32.42 -15.49 -14.76
CA PHE A 567 33.40 -14.43 -14.63
C PHE A 567 33.72 -14.15 -13.17
N THR A 568 34.98 -13.98 -12.86
CA THR A 568 35.52 -13.53 -11.56
C THR A 568 36.31 -12.24 -11.67
N GLY A 569 36.44 -11.69 -12.89
CA GLY A 569 37.19 -10.47 -13.20
C GLY A 569 36.85 -9.93 -14.58
N GLN A 570 37.51 -8.86 -15.00
CA GLN A 570 37.26 -8.16 -16.26
C GLN A 570 38.14 -8.60 -17.43
N GLU A 571 38.95 -9.61 -17.25
CA GLU A 571 39.86 -10.10 -18.32
C GLU A 571 39.05 -10.79 -19.43
N PRO A 572 39.48 -10.60 -20.71
CA PRO A 572 38.85 -11.30 -21.82
C PRO A 572 39.08 -12.81 -21.75
N VAL A 573 38.04 -13.56 -22.01
CA VAL A 573 38.07 -15.04 -22.00
C VAL A 573 37.95 -15.57 -23.43
N ARG A 574 38.69 -16.62 -23.73
CA ARG A 574 38.60 -17.31 -25.02
C ARG A 574 37.35 -18.18 -25.07
N MET A 575 36.69 -18.13 -26.21
CA MET A 575 35.56 -19.01 -26.50
C MET A 575 36.04 -20.26 -27.25
N PRO A 576 35.32 -21.39 -27.13
CA PRO A 576 35.61 -22.59 -27.92
C PRO A 576 35.53 -22.31 -29.42
N ALA A 577 36.39 -22.96 -30.18
CA ALA A 577 36.30 -22.89 -31.64
C ALA A 577 35.04 -23.62 -32.13
N THR A 578 34.15 -22.87 -32.79
CA THR A 578 32.91 -23.39 -33.34
C THR A 578 32.86 -23.15 -34.86
N THR A 579 31.84 -23.69 -35.53
CA THR A 579 31.54 -23.33 -36.90
C THR A 579 31.00 -21.91 -36.98
N LYS A 580 31.29 -21.20 -38.07
CA LYS A 580 30.72 -19.87 -38.32
C LYS A 580 29.20 -19.91 -38.39
N GLN A 581 28.54 -19.02 -37.67
CA GLN A 581 27.09 -18.95 -37.59
C GLN A 581 26.58 -17.53 -37.93
N TYR A 582 25.32 -17.45 -38.34
CA TYR A 582 24.66 -16.18 -38.65
C TYR A 582 23.89 -15.60 -37.46
N VAL A 583 23.41 -16.46 -36.54
CA VAL A 583 22.49 -16.07 -35.47
C VAL A 583 23.17 -16.28 -34.13
N TYR A 584 23.13 -15.24 -33.29
CA TYR A 584 23.67 -15.28 -31.93
C TYR A 584 22.70 -14.70 -30.92
N GLU A 585 22.68 -15.27 -29.73
CA GLU A 585 21.98 -14.79 -28.54
C GLU A 585 22.94 -14.88 -27.35
N VAL A 586 22.80 -13.95 -26.42
CA VAL A 586 23.63 -13.88 -25.21
C VAL A 586 22.73 -13.86 -24.00
N GLU A 587 22.94 -14.77 -23.11
CA GLU A 587 22.29 -14.82 -21.80
C GLU A 587 23.30 -14.40 -20.73
N LEU A 588 22.89 -13.45 -19.89
CA LEU A 588 23.65 -12.94 -18.76
C LEU A 588 22.89 -13.26 -17.47
N THR A 589 23.49 -14.03 -16.59
CA THR A 589 22.94 -14.38 -15.29
C THR A 589 23.91 -14.01 -14.18
N GLY A 590 23.37 -13.56 -13.03
CA GLY A 590 24.25 -13.21 -11.92
C GLY A 590 23.57 -12.39 -10.85
N ASN A 591 24.37 -11.95 -9.88
CA ASN A 591 23.96 -11.10 -8.77
C ASN A 591 24.91 -9.92 -8.53
N ALA A 592 25.74 -9.57 -9.52
CA ALA A 592 26.57 -8.38 -9.55
C ALA A 592 26.17 -7.48 -10.73
N PRO A 593 26.31 -6.14 -10.63
CA PRO A 593 26.00 -5.24 -11.74
C PRO A 593 26.89 -5.49 -12.96
N ILE A 594 26.25 -5.54 -14.15
CA ILE A 594 26.95 -5.60 -15.42
C ILE A 594 26.75 -4.29 -16.17
N ARG A 595 27.87 -3.64 -16.55
CA ARG A 595 27.88 -2.40 -17.34
C ARG A 595 27.91 -2.68 -18.83
N LYS A 596 28.65 -3.73 -19.22
CA LYS A 596 28.91 -4.02 -20.62
C LYS A 596 29.30 -5.48 -20.81
N PHE A 597 28.85 -6.04 -21.93
CA PHE A 597 29.32 -7.31 -22.46
C PHE A 597 29.74 -7.14 -23.92
N ALA A 598 30.83 -7.81 -24.33
CA ALA A 598 31.31 -7.74 -25.70
C ALA A 598 31.86 -9.08 -26.17
N MET A 599 31.65 -9.39 -27.46
CA MET A 599 32.30 -10.54 -28.16
C MET A 599 33.04 -10.05 -29.39
N ALA A 600 34.20 -10.65 -29.66
CA ALA A 600 35.01 -10.38 -30.83
C ALA A 600 35.64 -11.66 -31.38
N THR A 601 36.22 -11.57 -32.56
CA THR A 601 36.89 -12.71 -33.20
C THR A 601 38.23 -13.07 -32.49
N THR A 602 38.87 -12.06 -31.89
CA THR A 602 40.16 -12.24 -31.19
C THR A 602 40.18 -11.55 -29.82
N VAL A 603 41.00 -12.04 -28.90
CA VAL A 603 41.23 -11.44 -27.58
C VAL A 603 41.81 -10.02 -27.67
N SER A 604 42.67 -9.77 -28.67
CA SER A 604 43.33 -8.46 -28.86
C SER A 604 42.34 -7.33 -29.16
N GLU A 605 41.23 -7.61 -29.87
CA GLU A 605 40.17 -6.67 -30.16
C GLU A 605 39.42 -6.23 -28.89
N LEU A 606 39.26 -7.15 -27.92
CA LEU A 606 38.58 -6.87 -26.66
C LEU A 606 39.43 -6.12 -25.62
N ARG A 607 40.77 -6.10 -25.78
CA ARG A 607 41.64 -5.35 -24.88
C ARG A 607 41.58 -3.84 -25.09
N GLN A 608 41.14 -3.39 -26.27
CA GLN A 608 41.00 -1.98 -26.64
C GLN A 608 39.64 -1.36 -26.20
N ILE A 609 38.78 -2.15 -25.64
CA ILE A 609 37.44 -1.83 -25.20
C ILE A 609 37.32 -2.02 -23.69
#